data_9ddf06bee68efe86551ef7b93c2d1c23
#
_entry.id   9ddf06bee68efe86551ef7b93c2d1c23
#
_cell.length_a   1.000
_cell.length_b   1.000
_cell.length_c   1.000
_cell.angle_alpha   90.00
_cell.angle_beta   90.00
_cell.angle_gamma   90.00
#
_symmetry.space_group_name_H-M   'P 1'
#
loop_
_entity.id
_entity.type
_entity.pdbx_description
1 polymer ?
#
loop_
_entity_poly.entity_id
_entity_poly.type
_entity_poly.pdbx_seq_one_letter_code
_entity_poly.pdbx_strand_id
1 'polypeptide(L)'
;MRVLLANKFYYRRGGDCVYAIELERLLKEAGHEVAFFAMDYPENLESPWKSYWPSEVAFSPKKPAAFFKAFRRPFGDAETVKKFTALLDEFKPDVLHLNNIHTQLSPVIAEIAHARGIKVVWTLHDYKLVCPAYTCYSNGKVCEDCIAGNKGACTSKKCLKNNWLASKIAEKEAVTWNRERLEKCVDVFVCPSRFMKAKMEQGGFDSSKLVAIHNFIDCAKLESTPVEKENCYCYVGRLSGEKGVETLLRVASKIESPLYVLGTGPLEAELKAKYAQSGQIYFMGHCDWETCKSMLLKSKFSVVPSEWYENNPFSVIEPLCLGTPVLGADIGGIPELIEPGKSGELFEKGNAEDLEAKVRMMLEKSYSFDVEPLRKHFSKDGYLEQMLSIYG
;
A
#
# COMPACT_ATOMS: atom_id res chain seq x y z
N MET A 1 -16.75 -13.94 16.55
CA MET A 1 -16.30 -12.58 16.93
C MET A 1 -17.07 -11.51 16.18
N ARG A 2 -17.17 -10.33 16.76
CA ARG A 2 -17.70 -9.12 16.13
C ARG A 2 -16.55 -8.19 15.82
N VAL A 3 -16.23 -8.00 14.54
CA VAL A 3 -15.08 -7.22 14.09
C VAL A 3 -15.56 -5.93 13.42
N LEU A 4 -15.10 -4.78 13.93
CA LEU A 4 -15.34 -3.48 13.32
C LEU A 4 -14.12 -3.08 12.49
N LEU A 5 -14.24 -3.07 11.16
CA LEU A 5 -13.20 -2.56 10.27
C LEU A 5 -13.37 -1.06 10.07
N ALA A 6 -12.27 -0.31 10.07
CA ALA A 6 -12.29 1.12 9.77
C ALA A 6 -11.28 1.47 8.66
N ASN A 7 -11.76 2.12 7.63
CA ASN A 7 -10.94 2.70 6.55
C ASN A 7 -11.61 3.98 6.02
N LYS A 8 -10.82 4.94 5.55
CA LYS A 8 -11.34 6.24 5.10
C LYS A 8 -12.37 6.15 3.96
N PHE A 9 -12.23 5.16 3.05
CA PHE A 9 -13.13 4.91 1.93
C PHE A 9 -13.60 3.45 1.92
N TYR A 10 -14.80 3.21 1.41
CA TYR A 10 -15.38 1.89 1.28
C TYR A 10 -15.76 1.59 -0.19
N TYR A 11 -14.81 1.79 -1.09
CA TYR A 11 -14.92 1.43 -2.51
C TYR A 11 -13.54 1.08 -3.07
N ARG A 12 -13.47 0.37 -4.20
CA ARG A 12 -12.22 -0.10 -4.81
C ARG A 12 -11.44 1.04 -5.47
N ARG A 13 -10.66 1.76 -4.66
CA ARG A 13 -9.86 2.90 -5.10
C ARG A 13 -8.38 2.61 -5.21
N GLY A 14 -7.82 1.89 -4.26
CA GLY A 14 -6.38 1.60 -4.13
C GLY A 14 -6.15 0.39 -3.24
N GLY A 15 -4.90 -0.02 -3.07
CA GLY A 15 -4.55 -1.24 -2.37
C GLY A 15 -5.11 -1.36 -0.95
N ASP A 16 -5.06 -0.26 -0.18
CA ASP A 16 -5.63 -0.19 1.17
C ASP A 16 -7.15 -0.44 1.21
N CYS A 17 -7.87 0.15 0.24
CA CYS A 17 -9.32 -0.02 0.15
C CYS A 17 -9.69 -1.43 -0.32
N VAL A 18 -8.98 -1.96 -1.31
CA VAL A 18 -9.19 -3.34 -1.79
C VAL A 18 -8.90 -4.33 -0.66
N TYR A 19 -7.80 -4.15 0.04
CA TYR A 19 -7.44 -4.97 1.21
C TYR A 19 -8.56 -4.98 2.26
N ALA A 20 -9.05 -3.80 2.69
CA ALA A 20 -10.05 -3.69 3.74
C ALA A 20 -11.39 -4.35 3.34
N ILE A 21 -11.82 -4.20 2.07
CA ILE A 21 -13.03 -4.84 1.53
C ILE A 21 -12.86 -6.37 1.43
N GLU A 22 -11.71 -6.84 0.97
CA GLU A 22 -11.45 -8.29 0.89
C GLU A 22 -11.32 -8.91 2.29
N LEU A 23 -10.72 -8.21 3.26
CA LEU A 23 -10.67 -8.67 4.65
C LEU A 23 -12.08 -8.77 5.26
N GLU A 24 -12.95 -7.79 5.00
CA GLU A 24 -14.35 -7.87 5.42
C GLU A 24 -15.03 -9.13 4.87
N ARG A 25 -14.83 -9.41 3.57
CA ARG A 25 -15.39 -10.58 2.92
C ARG A 25 -14.88 -11.88 3.56
N LEU A 26 -13.56 -11.99 3.76
CA LEU A 26 -12.93 -13.16 4.37
C LEU A 26 -13.44 -13.43 5.79
N LEU A 27 -13.56 -12.39 6.61
CA LEU A 27 -14.09 -12.52 7.96
C LEU A 27 -15.55 -12.98 7.97
N LYS A 28 -16.38 -12.45 7.07
CA LYS A 28 -17.78 -12.89 6.93
C LYS A 28 -17.89 -14.33 6.44
N GLU A 29 -17.08 -14.74 5.47
CA GLU A 29 -17.01 -16.13 4.97
C GLU A 29 -16.56 -17.10 6.06
N ALA A 30 -15.72 -16.64 6.99
CA ALA A 30 -15.30 -17.41 8.17
C ALA A 30 -16.33 -17.41 9.32
N GLY A 31 -17.53 -16.83 9.11
CA GLY A 31 -18.64 -16.83 10.08
C GLY A 31 -18.53 -15.74 11.15
N HIS A 32 -17.73 -14.71 10.95
CA HIS A 32 -17.66 -13.55 11.86
C HIS A 32 -18.70 -12.48 11.50
N GLU A 33 -19.22 -11.78 12.52
CA GLU A 33 -20.02 -10.57 12.29
C GLU A 33 -19.08 -9.41 12.00
N VAL A 34 -19.31 -8.68 10.90
CA VAL A 34 -18.44 -7.57 10.51
C VAL A 34 -19.25 -6.30 10.25
N ALA A 35 -18.83 -5.21 10.87
CA ALA A 35 -19.27 -3.86 10.56
C ALA A 35 -18.13 -3.08 9.92
N PHE A 36 -18.48 -2.05 9.13
CA PHE A 36 -17.51 -1.18 8.49
C PHE A 36 -17.77 0.29 8.87
N PHE A 37 -16.68 1.03 9.20
CA PHE A 37 -16.73 2.46 9.49
C PHE A 37 -15.88 3.21 8.46
N ALA A 38 -16.52 4.10 7.70
CA ALA A 38 -15.87 4.91 6.66
C ALA A 38 -16.40 6.34 6.70
N MET A 39 -15.88 7.23 5.84
CA MET A 39 -16.60 8.46 5.51
C MET A 39 -17.82 8.13 4.63
N ASP A 40 -18.90 8.90 4.77
CA ASP A 40 -20.00 8.87 3.81
C ASP A 40 -19.54 9.55 2.49
N TYR A 41 -19.26 8.72 1.48
CA TYR A 41 -18.69 9.12 0.20
C TYR A 41 -19.51 8.53 -0.94
N PRO A 42 -19.77 9.30 -2.04
CA PRO A 42 -20.71 8.88 -3.09
C PRO A 42 -20.41 7.53 -3.74
N GLU A 43 -19.13 7.21 -3.90
CA GLU A 43 -18.68 5.98 -4.57
C GLU A 43 -18.59 4.77 -3.64
N ASN A 44 -18.91 4.92 -2.35
CA ASN A 44 -18.89 3.79 -1.41
C ASN A 44 -19.89 2.71 -1.80
N LEU A 45 -19.50 1.47 -1.53
CA LEU A 45 -20.41 0.33 -1.59
C LEU A 45 -21.56 0.50 -0.59
N GLU A 46 -22.68 -0.16 -0.85
CA GLU A 46 -23.81 -0.18 0.09
C GLU A 46 -23.44 -0.89 1.40
N SER A 47 -23.88 -0.31 2.51
CA SER A 47 -23.63 -0.85 3.85
C SER A 47 -24.79 -0.53 4.80
N PRO A 48 -25.24 -1.50 5.62
CA PRO A 48 -26.22 -1.24 6.67
C PRO A 48 -25.73 -0.23 7.72
N TRP A 49 -24.40 -0.01 7.81
CA TRP A 49 -23.75 0.87 8.78
C TRP A 49 -23.57 2.30 8.28
N LYS A 50 -23.99 2.61 7.06
CA LYS A 50 -23.80 3.93 6.41
C LYS A 50 -24.35 5.10 7.22
N SER A 51 -25.46 4.92 7.97
CA SER A 51 -26.04 5.95 8.82
C SER A 51 -25.10 6.45 9.94
N TYR A 52 -24.15 5.61 10.35
CA TYR A 52 -23.13 5.91 11.35
C TYR A 52 -21.87 6.56 10.78
N TRP A 53 -21.74 6.72 9.47
CA TRP A 53 -20.54 7.28 8.86
C TRP A 53 -20.53 8.81 8.94
N PRO A 54 -19.39 9.42 9.31
CA PRO A 54 -19.25 10.87 9.24
C PRO A 54 -19.24 11.34 7.81
N SER A 55 -19.75 12.53 7.54
CA SER A 55 -19.76 13.13 6.23
C SER A 55 -18.33 13.33 5.68
N GLU A 56 -18.17 13.28 4.37
CA GLU A 56 -16.88 13.46 3.72
C GLU A 56 -16.18 14.78 4.09
N VAL A 57 -14.87 14.79 3.95
CA VAL A 57 -14.03 15.97 4.13
C VAL A 57 -13.16 16.20 2.90
N ALA A 58 -13.37 17.33 2.24
CA ALA A 58 -12.52 17.79 1.15
C ALA A 58 -11.37 18.65 1.70
N PHE A 59 -10.12 18.25 1.45
CA PHE A 59 -8.94 19.01 1.88
C PHE A 59 -8.52 20.15 0.92
N SER A 60 -9.38 20.52 -0.01
CA SER A 60 -9.25 21.72 -0.84
C SER A 60 -10.63 22.40 -0.94
N PRO A 61 -11.23 22.80 0.20
CA PRO A 61 -12.59 23.29 0.23
C PRO A 61 -12.70 24.70 -0.33
N LYS A 62 -13.75 24.94 -1.13
CA LYS A 62 -14.09 26.28 -1.66
C LYS A 62 -14.86 27.14 -0.65
N LYS A 63 -15.39 26.54 0.44
CA LYS A 63 -16.22 27.25 1.43
C LYS A 63 -15.52 27.32 2.80
N PRO A 64 -15.59 28.45 3.55
CA PRO A 64 -14.96 28.59 4.87
C PRO A 64 -15.38 27.53 5.90
N ALA A 65 -16.66 27.17 5.97
CA ALA A 65 -17.16 26.15 6.89
C ALA A 65 -16.55 24.76 6.61
N ALA A 66 -16.38 24.39 5.34
CA ALA A 66 -15.73 23.15 4.93
C ALA A 66 -14.23 23.17 5.26
N PHE A 67 -13.59 24.33 5.20
CA PHE A 67 -12.19 24.50 5.65
C PHE A 67 -12.04 24.22 7.15
N PHE A 68 -12.93 24.79 7.99
CA PHE A 68 -12.92 24.55 9.43
C PHE A 68 -13.12 23.05 9.77
N LYS A 69 -14.04 22.40 9.08
CA LYS A 69 -14.27 20.96 9.22
C LYS A 69 -13.02 20.16 8.85
N ALA A 70 -12.42 20.43 7.68
CA ALA A 70 -11.20 19.77 7.22
C ALA A 70 -10.02 19.97 8.19
N PHE A 71 -9.91 21.15 8.80
CA PHE A 71 -8.87 21.44 9.79
C PHE A 71 -9.06 20.68 11.10
N ARG A 72 -10.30 20.48 11.58
CA ARG A 72 -10.59 19.79 12.85
C ARG A 72 -10.61 18.28 12.74
N ARG A 73 -10.96 17.75 11.58
CA ARG A 73 -11.12 16.31 11.34
C ARG A 73 -9.91 15.47 11.75
N PRO A 74 -8.65 15.83 11.41
CA PRO A 74 -7.46 15.06 11.81
C PRO A 74 -7.29 14.92 13.33
N PHE A 75 -7.88 15.82 14.11
CA PHE A 75 -7.74 15.88 15.57
C PHE A 75 -8.94 15.30 16.34
N GLY A 76 -9.92 14.73 15.61
CA GLY A 76 -11.14 14.17 16.20
C GLY A 76 -12.25 15.20 16.35
N ASP A 77 -13.00 15.44 15.27
CA ASP A 77 -14.16 16.32 15.32
C ASP A 77 -15.37 15.66 16.00
N ALA A 78 -16.30 16.50 16.48
CA ALA A 78 -17.48 16.05 17.24
C ALA A 78 -18.40 15.11 16.41
N GLU A 79 -18.45 15.28 15.09
CA GLU A 79 -19.25 14.41 14.21
C GLU A 79 -18.68 12.99 14.17
N THR A 80 -17.37 12.85 13.95
CA THR A 80 -16.70 11.54 13.95
C THR A 80 -16.84 10.85 15.29
N VAL A 81 -16.58 11.57 16.40
CA VAL A 81 -16.72 11.03 17.76
C VAL A 81 -18.14 10.54 18.00
N LYS A 82 -19.17 11.37 17.74
CA LYS A 82 -20.59 11.02 17.95
C LYS A 82 -21.00 9.79 17.12
N LYS A 83 -20.68 9.79 15.83
CA LYS A 83 -21.06 8.73 14.90
C LYS A 83 -20.37 7.42 15.25
N PHE A 84 -19.08 7.46 15.53
CA PHE A 84 -18.31 6.28 15.93
C PHE A 84 -18.79 5.69 17.25
N THR A 85 -19.04 6.55 18.25
CA THR A 85 -19.59 6.13 19.55
C THR A 85 -20.93 5.42 19.40
N ALA A 86 -21.84 5.98 18.59
CA ALA A 86 -23.15 5.38 18.32
C ALA A 86 -23.02 4.01 17.62
N LEU A 87 -22.06 3.85 16.69
CA LEU A 87 -21.79 2.56 16.07
C LEU A 87 -21.26 1.54 17.07
N LEU A 88 -20.38 1.93 17.99
CA LEU A 88 -19.87 1.03 19.03
C LEU A 88 -21.02 0.58 19.98
N ASP A 89 -21.96 1.46 20.30
CA ASP A 89 -23.10 1.14 21.18
C ASP A 89 -24.05 0.14 20.52
N GLU A 90 -24.26 0.24 19.20
CA GLU A 90 -25.11 -0.65 18.43
C GLU A 90 -24.41 -1.97 18.10
N PHE A 91 -23.22 -1.92 17.52
CA PHE A 91 -22.52 -3.11 17.02
C PHE A 91 -21.80 -3.88 18.12
N LYS A 92 -21.28 -3.23 19.18
CA LYS A 92 -20.54 -3.82 20.30
C LYS A 92 -19.42 -4.76 19.83
N PRO A 93 -18.42 -4.26 19.11
CA PRO A 93 -17.35 -5.11 18.56
C PRO A 93 -16.43 -5.65 19.66
N ASP A 94 -15.91 -6.87 19.43
CA ASP A 94 -14.81 -7.45 20.21
C ASP A 94 -13.48 -6.82 19.81
N VAL A 95 -13.34 -6.51 18.51
CA VAL A 95 -12.12 -5.98 17.90
C VAL A 95 -12.44 -4.80 16.99
N LEU A 96 -11.63 -3.74 17.10
CA LEU A 96 -11.54 -2.66 16.12
C LEU A 96 -10.26 -2.86 15.29
N HIS A 97 -10.42 -3.13 13.99
CA HIS A 97 -9.29 -3.20 13.06
C HIS A 97 -9.21 -1.95 12.19
N LEU A 98 -8.17 -1.17 12.41
CA LEU A 98 -7.89 0.09 11.73
C LEU A 98 -7.05 -0.15 10.48
N ASN A 99 -7.35 0.57 9.43
CA ASN A 99 -6.58 0.65 8.18
C ASN A 99 -6.12 2.11 7.96
N ASN A 100 -6.29 2.67 6.76
CA ASN A 100 -6.00 4.07 6.50
C ASN A 100 -7.11 4.98 7.03
N ILE A 101 -7.01 5.34 8.31
CA ILE A 101 -7.97 6.21 9.02
C ILE A 101 -7.47 7.65 9.17
N HIS A 102 -6.16 7.87 8.96
CA HIS A 102 -5.52 9.17 9.16
C HIS A 102 -6.24 10.30 8.45
N THR A 103 -6.20 11.47 9.06
CA THR A 103 -6.71 12.72 8.53
C THR A 103 -8.24 12.73 8.33
N GLN A 104 -8.85 11.66 7.81
CA GLN A 104 -10.26 11.58 7.45
C GLN A 104 -11.17 11.06 8.56
N LEU A 105 -10.72 10.10 9.35
CA LEU A 105 -11.48 9.52 10.47
C LEU A 105 -10.84 9.81 11.85
N SER A 106 -9.55 10.17 11.83
CA SER A 106 -8.72 10.46 13.00
C SER A 106 -8.44 9.26 13.91
N PRO A 107 -7.23 9.15 14.47
CA PRO A 107 -6.89 8.15 15.48
C PRO A 107 -7.71 8.25 16.79
N VAL A 108 -8.51 9.28 16.98
CA VAL A 108 -9.43 9.39 18.12
C VAL A 108 -10.35 8.17 18.27
N ILE A 109 -10.68 7.49 17.16
CA ILE A 109 -11.51 6.28 17.19
C ILE A 109 -10.80 5.11 17.89
N ALA A 110 -9.46 5.04 17.84
CA ALA A 110 -8.68 4.07 18.59
C ALA A 110 -8.80 4.31 20.10
N GLU A 111 -8.67 5.57 20.54
CA GLU A 111 -8.80 5.93 21.96
C GLU A 111 -10.19 5.61 22.50
N ILE A 112 -11.25 5.93 21.72
CA ILE A 112 -12.64 5.66 22.11
C ILE A 112 -12.90 4.16 22.27
N ALA A 113 -12.39 3.34 21.35
CA ALA A 113 -12.55 1.89 21.38
C ALA A 113 -11.75 1.28 22.55
N HIS A 114 -10.50 1.67 22.71
CA HIS A 114 -9.64 1.19 23.81
C HIS A 114 -10.21 1.54 25.18
N ALA A 115 -10.74 2.74 25.36
CA ALA A 115 -11.39 3.16 26.60
C ALA A 115 -12.64 2.32 26.96
N ARG A 116 -13.19 1.57 26.01
CA ARG A 116 -14.31 0.61 26.18
C ARG A 116 -13.85 -0.84 26.34
N GLY A 117 -12.54 -1.07 26.42
CA GLY A 117 -11.97 -2.42 26.52
C GLY A 117 -12.02 -3.21 25.20
N ILE A 118 -12.27 -2.54 24.07
CA ILE A 118 -12.26 -3.16 22.74
C ILE A 118 -10.80 -3.29 22.30
N LYS A 119 -10.40 -4.47 21.83
CA LYS A 119 -9.07 -4.71 21.29
C LYS A 119 -8.85 -3.90 20.01
N VAL A 120 -7.75 -3.17 19.92
CA VAL A 120 -7.44 -2.30 18.77
C VAL A 120 -6.24 -2.85 18.02
N VAL A 121 -6.46 -3.22 16.77
CA VAL A 121 -5.43 -3.67 15.82
C VAL A 121 -5.33 -2.68 14.67
N TRP A 122 -4.12 -2.36 14.21
CA TRP A 122 -3.92 -1.38 13.15
C TRP A 122 -2.98 -1.87 12.06
N THR A 123 -3.50 -2.15 10.86
CA THR A 123 -2.66 -2.47 9.69
C THR A 123 -2.13 -1.20 9.04
N LEU A 124 -0.81 -1.12 8.90
CA LEU A 124 -0.08 0.04 8.41
C LEU A 124 0.15 -0.04 6.89
N HIS A 125 -0.74 0.57 6.10
CA HIS A 125 -0.61 0.55 4.63
C HIS A 125 0.38 1.57 4.09
N ASP A 126 0.76 2.56 4.89
CA ASP A 126 1.71 3.61 4.55
C ASP A 126 2.54 4.03 5.78
N TYR A 127 3.52 4.93 5.57
CA TYR A 127 4.45 5.36 6.61
C TYR A 127 3.92 6.53 7.47
N LYS A 128 2.62 6.79 7.50
CA LYS A 128 2.02 7.98 8.14
C LYS A 128 2.40 8.16 9.60
N LEU A 129 2.57 7.09 10.35
CA LEU A 129 2.91 7.15 11.78
C LEU A 129 4.34 7.63 12.04
N VAL A 130 5.25 7.44 11.08
CA VAL A 130 6.64 7.87 11.18
C VAL A 130 6.97 9.04 10.25
N CYS A 131 6.23 9.21 9.15
CA CYS A 131 6.40 10.29 8.19
C CYS A 131 5.06 11.03 7.97
N PRO A 132 4.91 12.33 8.36
CA PRO A 132 3.66 13.07 8.20
C PRO A 132 3.12 13.10 6.76
N ALA A 133 4.01 13.04 5.76
CA ALA A 133 3.67 12.94 4.35
C ALA A 133 3.39 11.51 3.86
N TYR A 134 3.43 10.51 4.74
CA TYR A 134 3.12 9.08 4.53
C TYR A 134 3.98 8.31 3.51
N THR A 135 4.85 8.95 2.76
CA THR A 135 5.59 8.35 1.64
C THR A 135 7.06 8.06 1.92
N CYS A 136 7.64 8.66 2.96
CA CYS A 136 9.11 8.71 3.16
C CYS A 136 9.86 9.14 1.88
N TYR A 137 9.24 10.05 1.10
CA TYR A 137 9.75 10.52 -0.18
C TYR A 137 9.55 12.03 -0.31
N SER A 138 10.57 12.75 -0.70
CA SER A 138 10.52 14.21 -0.84
C SER A 138 11.54 14.68 -1.89
N ASN A 139 11.11 15.60 -2.77
CA ASN A 139 11.98 16.17 -3.82
C ASN A 139 12.68 15.10 -4.68
N GLY A 140 11.95 14.06 -5.09
CA GLY A 140 12.47 13.01 -5.94
C GLY A 140 13.41 12.02 -5.24
N LYS A 141 13.48 11.99 -3.91
CA LYS A 141 14.37 11.12 -3.14
C LYS A 141 13.71 10.55 -1.90
N VAL A 142 14.17 9.39 -1.46
CA VAL A 142 13.85 8.85 -0.15
C VAL A 142 14.25 9.85 0.93
N CYS A 143 13.38 10.03 1.92
CA CYS A 143 13.57 10.98 3.01
C CYS A 143 13.13 10.37 4.33
N GLU A 144 14.01 10.33 5.30
CA GLU A 144 13.77 9.75 6.64
C GLU A 144 13.84 10.79 7.77
N ASP A 145 13.95 12.06 7.46
CA ASP A 145 14.16 13.13 8.45
C ASP A 145 13.10 13.17 9.57
N CYS A 146 11.88 12.68 9.28
CA CYS A 146 10.79 12.67 10.24
C CYS A 146 10.73 11.40 11.11
N ILE A 147 11.44 10.32 10.74
CA ILE A 147 11.33 9.02 11.40
C ILE A 147 11.77 9.13 12.86
N ALA A 148 12.93 9.68 13.10
CA ALA A 148 13.50 9.84 14.45
C ALA A 148 12.86 10.98 15.28
N GLY A 149 11.69 11.50 14.91
CA GLY A 149 10.91 12.46 15.71
C GLY A 149 10.86 13.89 15.18
N ASN A 150 11.73 14.30 14.25
CA ASN A 150 11.73 15.67 13.69
C ASN A 150 10.58 15.88 12.68
N LYS A 151 9.33 15.90 13.15
CA LYS A 151 8.15 16.07 12.29
C LYS A 151 8.12 17.44 11.58
N GLY A 152 8.85 18.46 12.07
CA GLY A 152 9.00 19.77 11.45
C GLY A 152 9.67 19.76 10.08
N ALA A 153 10.48 18.75 9.77
CA ALA A 153 11.09 18.56 8.46
C ALA A 153 10.02 18.44 7.35
N CYS A 154 8.84 17.90 7.63
CA CYS A 154 7.72 17.84 6.68
C CYS A 154 7.28 19.23 6.24
N THR A 155 7.15 20.17 7.17
CA THR A 155 6.74 21.56 6.88
C THR A 155 7.83 22.34 6.15
N SER A 156 9.09 22.25 6.60
CA SER A 156 10.22 22.95 5.98
C SER A 156 10.44 22.54 4.53
N LYS A 157 10.26 21.26 4.21
CA LYS A 157 10.35 20.68 2.86
C LYS A 157 9.05 20.77 2.05
N LYS A 158 7.95 21.26 2.63
CA LYS A 158 6.61 21.32 2.00
C LYS A 158 6.17 19.98 1.40
N CYS A 159 6.40 18.88 2.13
CA CYS A 159 6.25 17.52 1.60
C CYS A 159 4.86 17.16 1.07
N LEU A 160 3.77 17.75 1.64
CA LEU A 160 2.42 17.52 1.13
C LEU A 160 2.08 18.49 0.00
N LYS A 161 1.98 17.96 -1.24
CA LYS A 161 1.55 18.69 -2.44
C LYS A 161 2.33 20.01 -2.68
N ASN A 162 3.57 20.06 -2.25
CA ASN A 162 4.41 21.28 -2.27
C ASN A 162 3.73 22.51 -1.59
N ASN A 163 2.91 22.24 -0.56
CA ASN A 163 2.11 23.26 0.13
C ASN A 163 2.50 23.34 1.61
N TRP A 164 2.94 24.53 2.04
CA TRP A 164 3.38 24.77 3.42
C TRP A 164 2.27 24.52 4.45
N LEU A 165 1.04 25.03 4.18
CA LEU A 165 -0.08 24.90 5.12
C LEU A 165 -0.52 23.43 5.27
N ALA A 166 -0.63 22.69 4.16
CA ALA A 166 -0.95 21.27 4.20
C ALA A 166 0.11 20.48 4.97
N SER A 167 1.39 20.78 4.74
CA SER A 167 2.50 20.15 5.45
C SER A 167 2.52 20.49 6.95
N LYS A 168 2.16 21.74 7.30
CA LYS A 168 2.05 22.16 8.71
C LYS A 168 0.89 21.49 9.44
N ILE A 169 -0.23 21.27 8.77
CA ILE A 169 -1.36 20.49 9.34
C ILE A 169 -0.93 19.05 9.56
N ALA A 170 -0.24 18.42 8.61
CA ALA A 170 0.24 17.05 8.74
C ALA A 170 1.31 16.89 9.85
N GLU A 171 2.22 17.85 9.98
CA GLU A 171 3.15 17.93 11.12
C GLU A 171 2.38 17.97 12.44
N LYS A 172 1.40 18.90 12.56
CA LYS A 172 0.60 19.05 13.77
C LYS A 172 -0.21 17.77 14.08
N GLU A 173 -0.79 17.12 13.08
CA GLU A 173 -1.45 15.83 13.21
C GLU A 173 -0.49 14.77 13.80
N ALA A 174 0.72 14.63 13.21
CA ALA A 174 1.73 13.67 13.65
C ALA A 174 2.29 13.95 15.07
N VAL A 175 2.36 15.22 15.48
CA VAL A 175 2.74 15.61 16.85
C VAL A 175 1.62 15.32 17.84
N THR A 176 0.36 15.56 17.44
CA THR A 176 -0.82 15.29 18.29
C THR A 176 -1.02 13.80 18.50
N TRP A 177 -0.91 13.01 17.44
CA TRP A 177 -1.01 11.54 17.44
C TRP A 177 0.39 10.94 17.43
N ASN A 178 1.21 11.33 18.42
CA ASN A 178 2.56 10.80 18.55
C ASN A 178 2.55 9.33 18.98
N ARG A 179 3.69 8.69 18.85
CA ARG A 179 3.92 7.29 19.18
C ARG A 179 3.38 6.92 20.58
N GLU A 180 3.78 7.66 21.61
CA GLU A 180 3.43 7.36 23.01
C GLU A 180 1.92 7.37 23.23
N ARG A 181 1.20 8.26 22.55
CA ARG A 181 -0.26 8.34 22.61
C ARG A 181 -0.91 7.16 21.88
N LEU A 182 -0.39 6.80 20.71
CA LEU A 182 -0.93 5.70 19.93
C LEU A 182 -0.67 4.34 20.58
N GLU A 183 0.50 4.12 21.16
CA GLU A 183 0.85 2.87 21.85
C GLU A 183 -0.01 2.63 23.11
N LYS A 184 -0.62 3.67 23.69
CA LYS A 184 -1.56 3.54 24.82
C LYS A 184 -2.93 3.01 24.41
N CYS A 185 -3.32 3.17 23.15
CA CYS A 185 -4.66 2.82 22.68
C CYS A 185 -4.67 1.82 21.51
N VAL A 186 -3.51 1.38 21.04
CA VAL A 186 -3.39 0.32 20.03
C VAL A 186 -2.66 -0.86 20.65
N ASP A 187 -3.26 -2.04 20.56
CA ASP A 187 -2.70 -3.27 21.11
C ASP A 187 -1.66 -3.86 20.17
N VAL A 188 -1.94 -3.89 18.86
CA VAL A 188 -1.05 -4.45 17.84
C VAL A 188 -1.04 -3.59 16.59
N PHE A 189 0.15 -3.28 16.08
CA PHE A 189 0.36 -2.72 14.76
C PHE A 189 0.82 -3.83 13.80
N VAL A 190 0.05 -4.07 12.75
CA VAL A 190 0.38 -5.03 11.70
C VAL A 190 1.13 -4.31 10.58
N CYS A 191 2.38 -4.72 10.37
CA CYS A 191 3.26 -4.19 9.34
C CYS A 191 3.23 -5.13 8.13
N PRO A 192 2.82 -4.70 6.92
CA PRO A 192 2.77 -5.56 5.74
C PRO A 192 4.14 -6.04 5.23
N SER A 193 5.24 -5.62 5.86
CA SER A 193 6.59 -6.08 5.56
C SER A 193 7.50 -5.99 6.80
N ARG A 194 8.58 -6.77 6.80
CA ARG A 194 9.64 -6.63 7.81
C ARG A 194 10.33 -5.28 7.70
N PHE A 195 10.43 -4.74 6.48
CA PHE A 195 10.95 -3.39 6.25
C PHE A 195 10.08 -2.33 6.95
N MET A 196 8.75 -2.39 6.81
CA MET A 196 7.85 -1.48 7.52
C MET A 196 8.03 -1.61 9.04
N LYS A 197 8.09 -2.86 9.57
CA LYS A 197 8.34 -3.10 10.98
C LYS A 197 9.64 -2.42 11.44
N ALA A 198 10.74 -2.59 10.71
CA ALA A 198 12.02 -1.96 11.02
C ALA A 198 11.94 -0.42 10.99
N LYS A 199 11.17 0.18 10.07
CA LYS A 199 10.95 1.63 10.03
C LYS A 199 10.11 2.13 11.21
N MET A 200 9.15 1.35 11.68
CA MET A 200 8.40 1.66 12.90
C MET A 200 9.31 1.57 14.15
N GLU A 201 10.15 0.54 14.26
CA GLU A 201 11.15 0.39 15.33
C GLU A 201 12.17 1.55 15.30
N GLN A 202 12.65 1.95 14.13
CA GLN A 202 13.49 3.14 13.94
C GLN A 202 12.76 4.42 14.41
N GLY A 203 11.43 4.49 14.23
CA GLY A 203 10.57 5.55 14.77
C GLY A 203 10.33 5.46 16.28
N GLY A 204 10.93 4.45 16.95
CA GLY A 204 10.87 4.23 18.39
C GLY A 204 9.64 3.48 18.89
N PHE A 205 8.80 2.91 18.00
CA PHE A 205 7.69 2.07 18.40
C PHE A 205 8.15 0.79 19.11
N ASP A 206 7.42 0.36 20.11
CA ASP A 206 7.69 -0.86 20.86
C ASP A 206 7.58 -2.10 19.96
N SER A 207 8.71 -2.81 19.81
CA SER A 207 8.80 -4.01 18.97
C SER A 207 7.82 -5.12 19.38
N SER A 208 7.42 -5.17 20.66
CA SER A 208 6.44 -6.14 21.17
C SER A 208 5.02 -5.90 20.65
N LYS A 209 4.72 -4.68 20.20
CA LYS A 209 3.45 -4.30 19.58
C LYS A 209 3.47 -4.38 18.05
N LEU A 210 4.61 -4.70 17.43
CA LEU A 210 4.80 -4.72 15.99
C LEU A 210 4.87 -6.14 15.47
N VAL A 211 3.95 -6.53 14.59
CA VAL A 211 3.94 -7.83 13.93
C VAL A 211 4.04 -7.64 12.42
N ALA A 212 4.96 -8.38 11.78
CA ALA A 212 5.08 -8.35 10.32
C ALA A 212 4.22 -9.46 9.70
N ILE A 213 3.20 -9.10 8.91
CA ILE A 213 2.34 -10.02 8.17
C ILE A 213 2.16 -9.46 6.77
N HIS A 214 2.63 -10.18 5.76
CA HIS A 214 2.48 -9.79 4.37
C HIS A 214 1.00 -9.74 3.96
N ASN A 215 0.65 -8.85 3.05
CA ASN A 215 -0.69 -8.81 2.47
C ASN A 215 -1.00 -10.11 1.72
N PHE A 216 -2.27 -10.47 1.68
CA PHE A 216 -2.76 -11.63 0.95
C PHE A 216 -3.20 -11.27 -0.49
N ILE A 217 -3.23 -12.27 -1.34
CA ILE A 217 -3.77 -12.19 -2.69
C ILE A 217 -4.85 -13.25 -2.92
N ASP A 218 -5.66 -13.03 -3.94
CA ASP A 218 -6.66 -14.01 -4.37
C ASP A 218 -6.00 -15.07 -5.27
N CYS A 219 -5.49 -16.14 -4.68
CA CYS A 219 -4.81 -17.21 -5.41
C CYS A 219 -5.70 -17.89 -6.47
N ALA A 220 -7.04 -17.89 -6.31
CA ALA A 220 -7.95 -18.42 -7.33
C ALA A 220 -7.86 -17.64 -8.66
N LYS A 221 -7.56 -16.34 -8.59
CA LYS A 221 -7.34 -15.51 -9.79
C LYS A 221 -6.03 -15.82 -10.51
N LEU A 222 -5.11 -16.53 -9.85
CA LEU A 222 -3.80 -16.89 -10.39
C LEU A 222 -3.79 -18.25 -11.09
N GLU A 223 -4.89 -18.99 -11.05
CA GLU A 223 -4.99 -20.24 -11.80
C GLU A 223 -4.75 -19.99 -13.28
N SER A 224 -3.83 -20.74 -13.88
CA SER A 224 -3.44 -20.61 -15.26
C SER A 224 -2.87 -21.93 -15.80
N THR A 225 -3.06 -22.15 -17.07
CA THR A 225 -2.32 -23.20 -17.79
C THR A 225 -0.89 -22.72 -18.05
N PRO A 226 0.11 -23.61 -18.06
CA PRO A 226 1.47 -23.26 -18.45
C PRO A 226 1.49 -22.59 -19.83
N VAL A 227 2.22 -21.50 -19.96
CA VAL A 227 2.40 -20.74 -21.19
C VAL A 227 3.89 -20.70 -21.53
N GLU A 228 4.24 -20.92 -22.80
CA GLU A 228 5.62 -20.76 -23.25
C GLU A 228 6.06 -19.30 -23.10
N LYS A 229 7.24 -19.09 -22.52
CA LYS A 229 7.80 -17.75 -22.33
C LYS A 229 8.28 -17.17 -23.66
N GLU A 230 7.83 -15.99 -23.97
CA GLU A 230 8.29 -15.20 -25.11
C GLU A 230 9.57 -14.42 -24.73
N ASN A 231 10.41 -14.06 -25.71
CA ASN A 231 11.63 -13.29 -25.45
C ASN A 231 11.30 -11.80 -25.21
N CYS A 232 10.51 -11.54 -24.19
CA CYS A 232 10.08 -10.21 -23.75
C CYS A 232 10.06 -10.10 -22.24
N TYR A 233 9.90 -8.89 -21.72
CA TYR A 233 9.69 -8.60 -20.31
C TYR A 233 8.64 -7.52 -20.14
N CYS A 234 8.10 -7.37 -18.93
CA CYS A 234 7.01 -6.44 -18.71
C CYS A 234 7.17 -5.60 -17.44
N TYR A 235 6.47 -4.49 -17.43
CA TYR A 235 6.23 -3.63 -16.28
C TYR A 235 4.72 -3.51 -16.07
N VAL A 236 4.25 -3.74 -14.86
CA VAL A 236 2.85 -3.55 -14.48
C VAL A 236 2.78 -2.57 -13.33
N GLY A 237 2.25 -1.38 -13.58
CA GLY A 237 2.16 -0.37 -12.54
C GLY A 237 1.83 1.04 -13.01
N ARG A 238 1.69 1.95 -12.04
CA ARG A 238 1.40 3.36 -12.31
C ARG A 238 2.61 4.06 -12.95
N LEU A 239 2.37 4.85 -13.98
CA LEU A 239 3.40 5.64 -14.65
C LEU A 239 3.65 6.96 -13.90
N SER A 240 4.46 6.89 -12.85
CA SER A 240 4.81 8.02 -11.98
C SER A 240 6.28 7.95 -11.54
N GLY A 241 6.85 9.08 -11.16
CA GLY A 241 8.29 9.22 -10.91
C GLY A 241 8.82 8.28 -9.82
N GLU A 242 8.09 8.15 -8.72
CA GLU A 242 8.47 7.29 -7.61
C GLU A 242 8.53 5.78 -7.97
N LYS A 243 7.87 5.38 -9.06
CA LYS A 243 7.90 4.00 -9.56
C LYS A 243 9.11 3.70 -10.44
N GLY A 244 9.98 4.67 -10.70
CA GLY A 244 11.23 4.48 -11.44
C GLY A 244 11.06 4.07 -12.91
N VAL A 245 9.84 4.26 -13.46
CA VAL A 245 9.52 3.81 -14.82
C VAL A 245 10.40 4.48 -15.87
N GLU A 246 10.79 5.74 -15.68
CA GLU A 246 11.67 6.45 -16.62
C GLU A 246 13.07 5.82 -16.67
N THR A 247 13.63 5.41 -15.53
CA THR A 247 14.90 4.68 -15.47
C THR A 247 14.80 3.36 -16.25
N LEU A 248 13.69 2.62 -16.11
CA LEU A 248 13.44 1.40 -16.86
C LEU A 248 13.36 1.67 -18.38
N LEU A 249 12.59 2.67 -18.82
CA LEU A 249 12.42 2.98 -20.24
C LEU A 249 13.74 3.43 -20.91
N ARG A 250 14.58 4.17 -20.18
CA ARG A 250 15.91 4.56 -20.63
C ARG A 250 16.83 3.34 -20.85
N VAL A 251 16.72 2.32 -20.03
CA VAL A 251 17.43 1.05 -20.21
C VAL A 251 16.82 0.27 -21.37
N ALA A 252 15.50 0.11 -21.38
CA ALA A 252 14.79 -0.65 -22.40
C ALA A 252 15.05 -0.15 -23.82
N SER A 253 15.24 1.17 -24.01
CA SER A 253 15.58 1.73 -25.33
C SER A 253 16.92 1.27 -25.91
N LYS A 254 17.76 0.60 -25.10
CA LYS A 254 19.07 0.02 -25.51
C LYS A 254 19.03 -1.51 -25.60
N ILE A 255 17.91 -2.13 -25.29
CA ILE A 255 17.72 -3.58 -25.26
C ILE A 255 16.89 -3.99 -26.48
N GLU A 256 17.29 -5.03 -27.19
CA GLU A 256 16.58 -5.48 -28.39
C GLU A 256 15.26 -6.22 -28.07
N SER A 257 15.16 -6.83 -26.87
CA SER A 257 13.96 -7.55 -26.46
C SER A 257 12.82 -6.59 -26.11
N PRO A 258 11.57 -6.87 -26.50
CA PRO A 258 10.41 -6.05 -26.22
C PRO A 258 10.13 -5.85 -24.73
N LEU A 259 9.88 -4.60 -24.32
CA LEU A 259 9.29 -4.25 -23.04
C LEU A 259 7.82 -3.89 -23.24
N TYR A 260 6.92 -4.58 -22.54
CA TYR A 260 5.51 -4.24 -22.46
C TYR A 260 5.23 -3.45 -21.17
N VAL A 261 4.65 -2.25 -21.32
CA VAL A 261 4.36 -1.32 -20.22
C VAL A 261 2.86 -1.25 -20.01
N LEU A 262 2.37 -1.90 -18.93
CA LEU A 262 0.96 -1.99 -18.59
C LEU A 262 0.67 -1.03 -17.43
N GLY A 263 -0.21 -0.08 -17.68
CA GLY A 263 -0.63 0.91 -16.71
C GLY A 263 -0.69 2.32 -17.28
N THR A 264 -1.23 3.23 -16.47
CA THR A 264 -1.38 4.65 -16.78
C THR A 264 -0.84 5.49 -15.62
N GLY A 265 -0.69 6.79 -15.83
CA GLY A 265 -0.23 7.67 -14.78
C GLY A 265 0.11 9.09 -15.25
N PRO A 266 0.52 9.97 -14.33
CA PRO A 266 0.78 11.36 -14.66
C PRO A 266 1.90 11.57 -15.68
N LEU A 267 2.83 10.62 -15.80
CA LEU A 267 3.95 10.69 -16.77
C LEU A 267 3.64 10.03 -18.11
N GLU A 268 2.46 9.44 -18.32
CA GLU A 268 2.15 8.64 -19.52
C GLU A 268 2.38 9.40 -20.82
N ALA A 269 1.82 10.60 -20.95
CA ALA A 269 1.93 11.41 -22.17
C ALA A 269 3.38 11.79 -22.48
N GLU A 270 4.13 12.21 -21.44
CA GLU A 270 5.54 12.58 -21.55
C GLU A 270 6.41 11.39 -21.98
N LEU A 271 6.24 10.25 -21.30
CA LEU A 271 7.02 9.04 -21.57
C LEU A 271 6.73 8.47 -22.95
N LYS A 272 5.46 8.44 -23.38
CA LYS A 272 5.09 8.04 -24.73
C LYS A 272 5.74 8.92 -25.80
N ALA A 273 5.74 10.23 -25.61
CA ALA A 273 6.39 11.16 -26.54
C ALA A 273 7.91 10.98 -26.57
N LYS A 274 8.53 10.84 -25.39
CA LYS A 274 10.00 10.70 -25.26
C LYS A 274 10.53 9.42 -25.89
N TYR A 275 9.80 8.32 -25.80
CA TYR A 275 10.21 6.99 -26.28
C TYR A 275 9.46 6.54 -27.54
N ALA A 276 8.79 7.45 -28.25
CA ALA A 276 8.00 7.17 -29.46
C ALA A 276 8.79 6.48 -30.59
N GLN A 277 10.09 6.74 -30.67
CA GLN A 277 10.98 6.16 -31.69
C GLN A 277 11.63 4.84 -31.25
N SER A 278 11.38 4.38 -30.02
CA SER A 278 11.91 3.11 -29.54
C SER A 278 11.03 1.97 -30.04
N GLY A 279 11.50 1.21 -31.01
CA GLY A 279 10.78 0.06 -31.56
C GLY A 279 10.58 -1.11 -30.59
N GLN A 280 11.16 -1.02 -29.37
CA GLN A 280 11.13 -2.10 -28.38
C GLN A 280 10.24 -1.81 -27.17
N ILE A 281 9.63 -0.63 -27.09
CA ILE A 281 8.78 -0.23 -25.93
C ILE A 281 7.32 -0.13 -26.39
N TYR A 282 6.46 -0.96 -25.78
CA TYR A 282 5.05 -1.05 -26.11
C TYR A 282 4.18 -0.59 -24.93
N PHE A 283 3.57 0.59 -25.04
CA PHE A 283 2.66 1.11 -24.03
C PHE A 283 1.25 0.55 -24.23
N MET A 284 0.80 -0.32 -23.32
CA MET A 284 -0.50 -0.99 -23.39
C MET A 284 -1.63 -0.16 -22.76
N GLY A 285 -1.31 0.91 -22.01
CA GLY A 285 -2.31 1.70 -21.30
C GLY A 285 -2.90 0.96 -20.08
N HIS A 286 -4.11 1.35 -19.69
CA HIS A 286 -4.83 0.65 -18.63
C HIS A 286 -5.28 -0.72 -19.11
N CYS A 287 -4.88 -1.77 -18.40
CA CYS A 287 -5.25 -3.16 -18.69
C CYS A 287 -6.07 -3.74 -17.55
N ASP A 288 -6.99 -4.63 -17.87
CA ASP A 288 -7.66 -5.47 -16.89
C ASP A 288 -6.71 -6.55 -16.35
N TRP A 289 -7.19 -7.27 -15.32
CA TRP A 289 -6.37 -8.30 -14.68
C TRP A 289 -6.00 -9.45 -15.64
N GLU A 290 -6.93 -9.92 -16.49
CA GLU A 290 -6.65 -11.03 -17.39
C GLU A 290 -5.59 -10.68 -18.44
N THR A 291 -5.59 -9.44 -18.94
CA THR A 291 -4.55 -8.92 -19.82
C THR A 291 -3.21 -8.82 -19.09
N CYS A 292 -3.18 -8.29 -17.88
CA CYS A 292 -1.98 -8.23 -17.04
C CYS A 292 -1.41 -9.62 -16.76
N LYS A 293 -2.27 -10.57 -16.34
CA LYS A 293 -1.93 -11.96 -16.06
C LYS A 293 -1.35 -12.66 -17.30
N SER A 294 -2.01 -12.51 -18.46
CA SER A 294 -1.51 -13.07 -19.73
C SER A 294 -0.11 -12.54 -20.07
N MET A 295 0.12 -11.24 -19.92
CA MET A 295 1.42 -10.64 -20.19
C MET A 295 2.50 -11.10 -19.20
N LEU A 296 2.16 -11.19 -17.90
CA LEU A 296 3.06 -11.74 -16.88
C LEU A 296 3.47 -13.19 -17.20
N LEU A 297 2.51 -14.03 -17.58
CA LEU A 297 2.76 -15.44 -17.92
C LEU A 297 3.66 -15.60 -19.15
N LYS A 298 3.50 -14.76 -20.17
CA LYS A 298 4.29 -14.80 -21.42
C LYS A 298 5.69 -14.19 -21.24
N SER A 299 5.86 -13.22 -20.37
CA SER A 299 7.13 -12.53 -20.17
C SER A 299 8.16 -13.42 -19.48
N LYS A 300 9.43 -13.32 -19.87
CA LYS A 300 10.54 -13.98 -19.15
C LYS A 300 10.60 -13.55 -17.71
N PHE A 301 10.36 -12.25 -17.44
CA PHE A 301 10.30 -11.68 -16.09
C PHE A 301 9.50 -10.39 -16.08
N SER A 302 9.08 -9.97 -14.90
CA SER A 302 8.51 -8.64 -14.62
C SER A 302 9.55 -7.74 -13.97
N VAL A 303 9.48 -6.41 -14.21
CA VAL A 303 10.40 -5.45 -13.61
C VAL A 303 9.66 -4.53 -12.64
N VAL A 304 10.20 -4.34 -11.44
CA VAL A 304 9.67 -3.42 -10.41
C VAL A 304 10.77 -2.41 -10.05
N PRO A 305 10.93 -1.32 -10.83
CA PRO A 305 12.07 -0.41 -10.74
C PRO A 305 11.86 0.73 -9.72
N SER A 306 11.06 0.51 -8.69
CA SER A 306 10.65 1.55 -7.73
C SER A 306 11.83 2.29 -7.09
N GLU A 307 11.72 3.61 -7.00
CA GLU A 307 12.72 4.50 -6.40
C GLU A 307 12.28 5.04 -5.03
N TRP A 308 11.14 4.59 -4.53
CA TRP A 308 10.63 4.89 -3.19
C TRP A 308 10.44 3.62 -2.36
N TYR A 309 10.11 3.76 -1.09
CA TYR A 309 9.82 2.63 -0.21
C TYR A 309 8.49 1.97 -0.55
N GLU A 310 8.55 0.87 -1.31
CA GLU A 310 7.42 -0.05 -1.42
C GLU A 310 7.24 -0.76 -0.07
N ASN A 311 5.99 -1.00 0.31
CA ASN A 311 5.71 -1.73 1.53
C ASN A 311 5.64 -3.25 1.26
N ASN A 312 4.58 -3.68 0.58
CA ASN A 312 4.40 -5.08 0.18
C ASN A 312 3.73 -5.11 -1.21
N PRO A 313 4.51 -4.89 -2.29
CA PRO A 313 3.96 -4.60 -3.60
C PRO A 313 3.39 -5.84 -4.29
N PHE A 314 2.12 -5.79 -4.66
CA PHE A 314 1.45 -6.82 -5.46
C PHE A 314 2.14 -7.05 -6.81
N SER A 315 2.76 -6.01 -7.37
CA SER A 315 3.57 -6.12 -8.61
C SER A 315 4.80 -7.03 -8.48
N VAL A 316 5.19 -7.44 -7.27
CA VAL A 316 6.18 -8.49 -7.01
C VAL A 316 5.48 -9.81 -6.68
N ILE A 317 4.48 -9.79 -5.81
CA ILE A 317 3.83 -11.00 -5.30
C ILE A 317 3.08 -11.74 -6.41
N GLU A 318 2.28 -11.03 -7.21
CA GLU A 318 1.45 -11.63 -8.26
C GLU A 318 2.29 -12.34 -9.35
N PRO A 319 3.36 -11.72 -9.93
CA PRO A 319 4.24 -12.43 -10.85
C PRO A 319 4.88 -13.66 -10.24
N LEU A 320 5.42 -13.56 -9.02
CA LEU A 320 6.05 -14.70 -8.34
C LEU A 320 5.07 -15.85 -8.13
N CYS A 321 3.83 -15.58 -7.72
CA CYS A 321 2.79 -16.60 -7.56
C CYS A 321 2.28 -17.17 -8.90
N LEU A 322 2.53 -16.48 -10.03
CA LEU A 322 2.31 -16.98 -11.40
C LEU A 322 3.51 -17.78 -11.96
N GLY A 323 4.63 -17.87 -11.23
CA GLY A 323 5.86 -18.49 -11.70
C GLY A 323 6.67 -17.60 -12.65
N THR A 324 6.39 -16.29 -12.65
CA THR A 324 7.16 -15.32 -13.43
C THR A 324 8.20 -14.65 -12.53
N PRO A 325 9.49 -14.78 -12.83
CA PRO A 325 10.57 -14.16 -12.09
C PRO A 325 10.42 -12.63 -12.02
N VAL A 326 10.98 -12.01 -10.99
CA VAL A 326 10.93 -10.56 -10.84
C VAL A 326 12.33 -9.96 -10.75
N LEU A 327 12.58 -8.91 -11.54
CA LEU A 327 13.70 -8.01 -11.36
C LEU A 327 13.24 -6.82 -10.51
N GLY A 328 13.62 -6.79 -9.24
CA GLY A 328 13.20 -5.79 -8.28
C GLY A 328 14.31 -4.80 -7.94
N ALA A 329 13.95 -3.53 -7.70
CA ALA A 329 14.88 -2.58 -7.10
C ALA A 329 15.15 -2.98 -5.63
N ASP A 330 16.41 -2.89 -5.20
CA ASP A 330 16.80 -3.13 -3.80
C ASP A 330 16.37 -1.96 -2.91
N ILE A 331 15.06 -1.92 -2.62
CA ILE A 331 14.46 -0.86 -1.80
C ILE A 331 13.15 -1.32 -1.13
N GLY A 332 12.91 -0.82 0.07
CA GLY A 332 11.67 -1.06 0.79
C GLY A 332 11.45 -2.54 1.11
N GLY A 333 10.21 -3.00 0.95
CA GLY A 333 9.83 -4.41 1.14
C GLY A 333 10.06 -5.30 -0.10
N ILE A 334 10.60 -4.79 -1.21
CA ILE A 334 10.85 -5.59 -2.41
C ILE A 334 11.89 -6.70 -2.14
N PRO A 335 13.05 -6.43 -1.51
CA PRO A 335 14.09 -7.45 -1.31
C PRO A 335 13.66 -8.66 -0.47
N GLU A 336 12.67 -8.49 0.40
CA GLU A 336 12.22 -9.60 1.24
C GLU A 336 11.29 -10.59 0.53
N LEU A 337 10.85 -10.26 -0.70
CA LEU A 337 9.96 -11.05 -1.54
C LEU A 337 10.69 -11.84 -2.63
N ILE A 338 11.91 -11.46 -2.98
CA ILE A 338 12.69 -12.03 -4.08
C ILE A 338 13.87 -12.82 -3.54
N GLU A 339 14.02 -14.06 -3.98
CA GLU A 339 15.23 -14.85 -3.74
C GLU A 339 16.18 -14.71 -4.95
N PRO A 340 17.27 -13.92 -4.86
CA PRO A 340 18.20 -13.72 -5.96
C PRO A 340 18.75 -15.05 -6.50
N GLY A 341 18.79 -15.19 -7.82
CA GLY A 341 19.23 -16.42 -8.49
C GLY A 341 18.19 -17.52 -8.59
N LYS A 342 17.08 -17.44 -7.85
CA LYS A 342 16.00 -18.44 -7.82
C LYS A 342 14.68 -17.91 -8.35
N SER A 343 14.07 -16.93 -7.66
CA SER A 343 12.78 -16.35 -8.08
C SER A 343 12.92 -15.01 -8.80
N GLY A 344 14.14 -14.52 -8.96
CA GLY A 344 14.43 -13.26 -9.65
C GLY A 344 15.80 -12.72 -9.31
N GLU A 345 15.95 -11.40 -9.49
CA GLU A 345 17.18 -10.68 -9.16
C GLU A 345 16.85 -9.33 -8.53
N LEU A 346 17.84 -8.75 -7.84
CA LEU A 346 17.78 -7.40 -7.32
C LEU A 346 18.81 -6.53 -8.04
N PHE A 347 18.46 -5.25 -8.19
CA PHE A 347 19.37 -4.23 -8.71
C PHE A 347 19.36 -2.99 -7.81
N GLU A 348 20.45 -2.24 -7.81
CA GLU A 348 20.56 -1.00 -7.04
C GLU A 348 19.55 0.05 -7.53
N LYS A 349 18.68 0.52 -6.65
CA LYS A 349 17.62 1.49 -6.98
C LYS A 349 18.17 2.71 -7.72
N GLY A 350 17.52 3.08 -8.83
CA GLY A 350 17.90 4.25 -9.62
C GLY A 350 19.20 4.11 -10.42
N ASN A 351 19.94 3.00 -10.25
CA ASN A 351 21.14 2.72 -11.02
C ASN A 351 20.79 2.06 -12.36
N ALA A 352 20.83 2.87 -13.44
CA ALA A 352 20.48 2.40 -14.77
C ALA A 352 21.49 1.39 -15.34
N GLU A 353 22.77 1.47 -14.96
CA GLU A 353 23.81 0.57 -15.44
C GLU A 353 23.62 -0.83 -14.85
N ASP A 354 23.35 -0.91 -13.53
CA ASP A 354 23.07 -2.17 -12.86
C ASP A 354 21.73 -2.76 -13.35
N LEU A 355 20.70 -1.93 -13.53
CA LEU A 355 19.43 -2.38 -14.13
C LEU A 355 19.65 -2.96 -15.53
N GLU A 356 20.44 -2.31 -16.39
CA GLU A 356 20.75 -2.80 -17.74
C GLU A 356 21.47 -4.14 -17.70
N ALA A 357 22.48 -4.28 -16.84
CA ALA A 357 23.24 -5.52 -16.67
C ALA A 357 22.31 -6.67 -16.22
N LYS A 358 21.44 -6.41 -15.24
CA LYS A 358 20.48 -7.40 -14.74
C LYS A 358 19.41 -7.77 -15.77
N VAL A 359 18.89 -6.81 -16.54
CA VAL A 359 17.94 -7.10 -17.65
C VAL A 359 18.57 -8.02 -18.66
N ARG A 360 19.80 -7.72 -19.15
CA ARG A 360 20.52 -8.56 -20.10
C ARG A 360 20.74 -9.98 -19.56
N MET A 361 21.21 -10.09 -18.32
CA MET A 361 21.41 -11.37 -17.65
C MET A 361 20.10 -12.18 -17.56
N MET A 362 18.99 -11.57 -17.16
CA MET A 362 17.72 -12.27 -17.02
C MET A 362 17.07 -12.65 -18.35
N LEU A 363 17.40 -11.97 -19.45
CA LEU A 363 16.98 -12.37 -20.81
C LEU A 363 17.68 -13.65 -21.27
N GLU A 364 18.91 -13.90 -20.81
CA GLU A 364 19.70 -15.09 -21.18
C GLU A 364 19.45 -16.27 -20.23
N LYS A 365 19.16 -15.99 -18.95
CA LYS A 365 19.00 -16.97 -17.88
C LYS A 365 17.56 -17.48 -17.80
N SER A 366 17.39 -18.77 -17.52
CA SER A 366 16.10 -19.35 -17.14
C SER A 366 15.99 -19.47 -15.63
N TYR A 367 14.83 -19.13 -15.10
CA TYR A 367 14.49 -19.26 -13.67
C TYR A 367 13.40 -20.33 -13.52
N SER A 368 13.53 -21.16 -12.51
CA SER A 368 12.52 -22.15 -12.15
C SER A 368 12.44 -22.25 -10.64
N PHE A 369 11.24 -22.08 -10.10
CA PHE A 369 10.98 -22.18 -8.67
C PHE A 369 9.57 -22.72 -8.43
N ASP A 370 9.39 -23.36 -7.28
CA ASP A 370 8.09 -23.83 -6.86
C ASP A 370 7.21 -22.67 -6.38
N VAL A 371 6.03 -22.53 -6.96
CA VAL A 371 5.08 -21.46 -6.63
C VAL A 371 4.18 -21.79 -5.46
N GLU A 372 4.01 -23.06 -5.11
CA GLU A 372 3.06 -23.51 -4.07
C GLU A 372 3.39 -22.96 -2.68
N PRO A 373 4.67 -22.91 -2.23
CA PRO A 373 5.01 -22.27 -0.97
C PRO A 373 4.65 -20.77 -0.94
N LEU A 374 4.84 -20.07 -2.07
CA LEU A 374 4.49 -18.64 -2.21
C LEU A 374 2.97 -18.44 -2.19
N ARG A 375 2.22 -19.26 -2.95
CA ARG A 375 0.75 -19.22 -2.97
C ARG A 375 0.17 -19.51 -1.58
N LYS A 376 0.72 -20.50 -0.87
CA LYS A 376 0.33 -20.80 0.51
C LYS A 376 0.62 -19.62 1.44
N HIS A 377 1.81 -19.03 1.34
CA HIS A 377 2.23 -17.92 2.18
C HIS A 377 1.35 -16.66 1.98
N PHE A 378 0.99 -16.34 0.74
CA PHE A 378 0.14 -15.20 0.40
C PHE A 378 -1.35 -15.53 0.28
N SER A 379 -1.76 -16.76 0.68
CA SER A 379 -3.17 -17.17 0.61
C SER A 379 -4.05 -16.37 1.57
N LYS A 380 -5.32 -16.25 1.23
CA LYS A 380 -6.35 -15.67 2.07
C LYS A 380 -6.49 -16.42 3.41
N ASP A 381 -6.48 -17.74 3.36
CA ASP A 381 -6.65 -18.60 4.55
C ASP A 381 -5.48 -18.45 5.51
N GLY A 382 -4.24 -18.53 5.02
CA GLY A 382 -3.05 -18.33 5.83
C GLY A 382 -2.94 -16.93 6.43
N TYR A 383 -3.42 -15.90 5.70
CA TYR A 383 -3.53 -14.54 6.21
C TYR A 383 -4.58 -14.43 7.32
N LEU A 384 -5.77 -14.98 7.09
CA LEU A 384 -6.88 -14.96 8.04
C LEU A 384 -6.51 -15.67 9.35
N GLU A 385 -5.85 -16.82 9.28
CA GLU A 385 -5.36 -17.55 10.45
C GLU A 385 -4.44 -16.68 11.31
N GLN A 386 -3.47 -15.99 10.70
CA GLN A 386 -2.58 -15.06 11.38
C GLN A 386 -3.36 -13.89 12.01
N MET A 387 -4.31 -13.30 11.28
CA MET A 387 -5.12 -12.20 11.81
C MET A 387 -6.01 -12.64 12.97
N LEU A 388 -6.64 -13.81 12.88
CA LEU A 388 -7.46 -14.35 13.96
C LEU A 388 -6.64 -14.64 15.23
N SER A 389 -5.39 -15.08 15.08
CA SER A 389 -4.47 -15.24 16.23
C SER A 389 -4.13 -13.92 16.93
N ILE A 390 -4.13 -12.80 16.17
CA ILE A 390 -3.95 -11.46 16.73
C ILE A 390 -5.23 -10.96 17.40
N TYR A 391 -6.37 -11.28 16.82
CA TYR A 391 -7.67 -10.83 17.39
C TYR A 391 -7.98 -11.50 18.73
N GLY A 392 -7.48 -12.70 18.98
CA GLY A 392 -7.60 -13.43 20.25
C GLY A 392 -8.48 -14.62 20.14
#